data_983214fc8b3a269246cdc8cbd3de213c
#
_entry.id   983214fc8b3a269246cdc8cbd3de213c
#
_cell.length_a   1.000
_cell.length_b   1.000
_cell.length_c   1.000
_cell.angle_alpha   90.00
_cell.angle_beta   90.00
_cell.angle_gamma   90.00
#
_symmetry.space_group_name_H-M   'P 1'
#
loop_
_entity.id
_entity.type
_entity.pdbx_description
1 polymer ?
#
loop_
_entity_poly.entity_id
_entity_poly.type
_entity_poly.pdbx_seq_one_letter_code
_entity_poly.pdbx_strand_id
1 'polypeptide(L)'
;MGKMNNKFILDACCSVKAMWYNKKHPNAVYIDIRKEPSGFLGYGRKEELNPDFIMDFRKMDFQDKAFKLVVFEPPHLSKLGKTSLFRNKFGCLNAETWQDDLKKGFSECWRVLDDYGTLIFKWSDSEIPFKKVLALIEQEPLFYNTTNYKATSVTKWFCFMKIPEQELLNSLGDGK
;
A
#
# COMPACT_ATOMS: atom_id res chain seq x y z
N MET A 1 -0.90 22.10 -7.08
CA MET A 1 -0.66 21.19 -5.95
C MET A 1 -1.00 21.91 -4.66
N GLY A 2 -2.04 21.47 -3.93
CA GLY A 2 -2.40 22.03 -2.64
C GLY A 2 -1.27 21.80 -1.63
N LYS A 3 -1.19 22.63 -0.60
CA LYS A 3 -0.11 22.67 0.38
C LYS A 3 0.18 21.29 0.99
N MET A 4 1.27 20.66 0.55
CA MET A 4 1.85 19.44 1.13
C MET A 4 2.60 19.73 2.46
N ASN A 5 2.53 20.97 2.96
CA ASN A 5 3.19 21.37 4.19
C ASN A 5 2.73 20.49 5.36
N ASN A 6 3.69 19.85 6.02
CA ASN A 6 3.49 18.92 7.13
C ASN A 6 2.83 17.56 6.77
N LYS A 7 2.83 17.16 5.51
CA LYS A 7 2.38 15.84 5.06
C LYS A 7 3.59 14.92 4.88
N PHE A 8 3.79 13.99 5.77
CA PHE A 8 4.92 13.06 5.76
C PHE A 8 4.50 11.59 5.83
N ILE A 9 3.19 11.31 5.75
CA ILE A 9 2.62 9.97 5.72
C ILE A 9 1.83 9.82 4.42
N LEU A 10 2.03 8.72 3.69
CA LEU A 10 1.27 8.37 2.50
C LEU A 10 0.52 7.05 2.71
N ASP A 11 -0.77 7.05 2.41
CA ASP A 11 -1.52 5.83 2.12
C ASP A 11 -1.68 5.71 0.60
N ALA A 12 -0.91 4.80 0.01
CA ALA A 12 -0.78 4.68 -1.44
C ALA A 12 -1.97 3.96 -2.12
N CYS A 13 -2.92 3.43 -1.34
CA CYS A 13 -4.12 2.76 -1.87
C CYS A 13 -5.23 2.76 -0.81
N CYS A 14 -5.76 3.95 -0.48
CA CYS A 14 -6.48 4.20 0.75
C CYS A 14 -7.88 3.57 0.82
N SER A 15 -8.51 3.26 -0.32
CA SER A 15 -9.88 2.74 -0.32
C SER A 15 -10.80 3.58 0.57
N VAL A 16 -11.59 2.96 1.43
CA VAL A 16 -12.45 3.62 2.42
C VAL A 16 -11.71 3.92 3.74
N LYS A 17 -10.38 3.89 3.72
CA LYS A 17 -9.50 4.14 4.90
C LYS A 17 -9.84 3.23 6.09
N ALA A 18 -10.11 1.95 5.81
CA ALA A 18 -10.64 1.00 6.81
C ALA A 18 -9.64 0.71 7.94
N MET A 19 -8.33 0.78 7.67
CA MET A 19 -7.28 0.51 8.65
C MET A 19 -6.96 1.71 9.54
N TRP A 20 -7.41 2.91 9.17
CA TRP A 20 -7.05 4.13 9.88
C TRP A 20 -7.93 4.37 11.10
N TYR A 21 -7.29 4.58 12.25
CA TYR A 21 -7.97 5.05 13.46
C TYR A 21 -8.55 6.46 13.24
N ASN A 22 -7.74 7.38 12.72
CA ASN A 22 -8.19 8.71 12.29
C ASN A 22 -8.13 8.80 10.76
N LYS A 23 -9.28 8.65 10.10
CA LYS A 23 -9.41 8.72 8.63
C LYS A 23 -9.13 10.11 8.04
N LYS A 24 -8.95 11.12 8.87
CA LYS A 24 -8.61 12.51 8.53
C LYS A 24 -7.34 12.94 9.24
N HIS A 25 -6.33 12.04 9.31
CA HIS A 25 -5.07 12.32 9.98
C HIS A 25 -4.39 13.54 9.35
N PRO A 26 -4.02 14.59 10.13
CA PRO A 26 -3.57 15.87 9.58
C PRO A 26 -2.28 15.77 8.77
N ASN A 27 -1.41 14.82 9.09
CA ASN A 27 -0.11 14.63 8.42
C ASN A 27 -0.12 13.52 7.36
N ALA A 28 -1.29 12.91 7.07
CA ALA A 28 -1.40 11.89 6.05
C ALA A 28 -1.93 12.47 4.72
N VAL A 29 -1.48 11.85 3.62
CA VAL A 29 -2.01 11.97 2.27
C VAL A 29 -2.61 10.63 1.90
N TYR A 30 -3.78 10.64 1.33
CA TYR A 30 -4.52 9.46 0.90
C TYR A 30 -4.72 9.49 -0.59
N ILE A 31 -4.27 8.45 -1.30
CA ILE A 31 -4.50 8.31 -2.74
C ILE A 31 -5.26 7.04 -3.07
N ASP A 32 -6.06 7.09 -4.11
CA ASP A 32 -6.72 5.95 -4.77
C ASP A 32 -7.03 6.35 -6.21
N ILE A 33 -7.09 5.40 -7.12
CA ILE A 33 -7.48 5.66 -8.52
C ILE A 33 -8.97 5.95 -8.67
N ARG A 34 -9.76 5.73 -7.64
CA ARG A 34 -11.22 5.86 -7.61
C ARG A 34 -11.63 6.94 -6.63
N LYS A 35 -12.82 7.50 -6.86
CA LYS A 35 -13.54 8.34 -5.91
C LYS A 35 -15.01 7.98 -5.98
N GLU A 36 -15.61 7.65 -4.84
CA GLU A 36 -16.99 7.17 -4.75
C GLU A 36 -17.74 7.89 -3.62
N PRO A 37 -19.00 8.27 -3.84
CA PRO A 37 -19.79 8.98 -2.85
C PRO A 37 -20.15 8.09 -1.65
N SER A 38 -20.58 8.71 -0.55
CA SER A 38 -21.12 7.97 0.59
C SER A 38 -22.30 7.09 0.13
N GLY A 39 -22.31 5.85 0.62
CA GLY A 39 -23.36 4.88 0.28
C GLY A 39 -23.09 4.07 -1.00
N PHE A 40 -22.00 4.27 -1.71
CA PHE A 40 -21.68 3.56 -2.96
C PHE A 40 -21.65 2.02 -2.82
N LEU A 41 -21.44 1.52 -1.61
CA LEU A 41 -21.46 0.07 -1.34
C LEU A 41 -22.88 -0.50 -1.18
N GLY A 42 -23.91 0.35 -1.15
CA GLY A 42 -25.29 -0.07 -0.95
C GLY A 42 -25.59 -0.62 0.45
N TYR A 43 -26.79 -1.18 0.62
CA TYR A 43 -27.22 -1.85 1.86
C TYR A 43 -27.11 -0.98 3.13
N GLY A 44 -27.37 0.34 3.03
CA GLY A 44 -27.31 1.27 4.16
C GLY A 44 -25.91 1.60 4.67
N ARG A 45 -24.86 1.16 3.97
CA ARG A 45 -23.48 1.49 4.31
C ARG A 45 -23.19 2.95 4.00
N LYS A 46 -22.48 3.61 4.94
CA LYS A 46 -22.16 5.05 4.84
C LYS A 46 -20.72 5.34 4.45
N GLU A 47 -19.95 4.30 4.12
CA GLU A 47 -18.57 4.48 3.66
C GLU A 47 -18.54 5.29 2.37
N GLU A 48 -17.53 6.14 2.27
CA GLU A 48 -17.13 6.86 1.07
C GLU A 48 -15.72 6.47 0.68
N LEU A 49 -15.38 6.57 -0.58
CA LEU A 49 -14.02 6.50 -1.08
C LEU A 49 -13.65 7.91 -1.53
N ASN A 50 -13.00 8.64 -0.65
CA ASN A 50 -12.67 10.05 -0.85
C ASN A 50 -11.18 10.28 -0.55
N PRO A 51 -10.29 10.00 -1.54
CA PRO A 51 -8.87 10.28 -1.43
C PRO A 51 -8.61 11.79 -1.51
N ASP A 52 -7.44 12.22 -1.03
CA ASP A 52 -6.96 13.60 -1.22
C ASP A 52 -6.60 13.86 -2.69
N PHE A 53 -6.05 12.83 -3.38
CA PHE A 53 -5.75 12.85 -4.80
C PHE A 53 -6.22 11.56 -5.48
N ILE A 54 -6.86 11.71 -6.64
CA ILE A 54 -7.13 10.57 -7.53
C ILE A 54 -5.82 10.29 -8.27
N MET A 55 -5.15 9.20 -7.90
CA MET A 55 -3.80 8.90 -8.37
C MET A 55 -3.57 7.39 -8.37
N ASP A 56 -2.81 6.92 -9.34
CA ASP A 56 -2.42 5.52 -9.48
C ASP A 56 -1.14 5.25 -8.68
N PHE A 57 -1.16 4.25 -7.81
CA PHE A 57 0.01 3.86 -7.02
C PHE A 57 1.18 3.36 -7.88
N ARG A 58 0.93 2.96 -9.14
CA ARG A 58 1.96 2.51 -10.10
C ARG A 58 2.76 3.65 -10.72
N LYS A 59 2.26 4.87 -10.59
CA LYS A 59 2.89 6.09 -11.09
C LYS A 59 2.40 7.28 -10.26
N MET A 60 3.13 7.64 -9.24
CA MET A 60 2.76 8.71 -8.31
C MET A 60 3.44 10.03 -8.68
N ASP A 61 2.65 11.11 -8.73
CA ASP A 61 3.14 12.47 -8.98
C ASP A 61 3.61 13.13 -7.67
N PHE A 62 4.51 12.43 -6.96
CA PHE A 62 5.21 12.94 -5.79
C PHE A 62 6.71 12.92 -6.05
N GLN A 63 7.43 13.85 -5.41
CA GLN A 63 8.89 13.87 -5.45
C GLN A 63 9.46 12.63 -4.75
N ASP A 64 10.68 12.27 -5.12
CA ASP A 64 11.45 11.25 -4.40
C ASP A 64 11.61 11.66 -2.94
N LYS A 65 11.60 10.67 -2.04
CA LYS A 65 11.85 10.88 -0.61
C LYS A 65 10.86 11.88 0.05
N ALA A 66 9.62 11.96 -0.44
CA ALA A 66 8.61 12.90 0.05
C ALA A 66 7.99 12.48 1.39
N PHE A 67 8.03 11.20 1.76
CA PHE A 67 7.31 10.65 2.91
C PHE A 67 8.21 9.86 3.86
N LYS A 68 7.96 9.99 5.16
CA LYS A 68 8.65 9.22 6.21
C LYS A 68 7.96 7.89 6.51
N LEU A 69 6.67 7.79 6.24
CA LEU A 69 5.88 6.57 6.37
C LEU A 69 5.03 6.40 5.12
N VAL A 70 5.12 5.24 4.51
CA VAL A 70 4.25 4.82 3.41
C VAL A 70 3.49 3.58 3.84
N VAL A 71 2.17 3.60 3.66
CA VAL A 71 1.30 2.44 3.85
C VAL A 71 0.83 1.98 2.49
N PHE A 72 1.01 0.70 2.19
CA PHE A 72 0.63 0.10 0.92
C PHE A 72 -0.22 -1.16 1.15
N GLU A 73 -1.52 -1.05 0.90
CA GLU A 73 -2.50 -2.14 0.95
C GLU A 73 -3.21 -2.24 -0.41
N PRO A 74 -2.53 -2.72 -1.46
CA PRO A 74 -3.15 -2.85 -2.78
C PRO A 74 -4.23 -3.93 -2.78
N PRO A 75 -5.12 -3.94 -3.80
CA PRO A 75 -6.01 -5.07 -4.03
C PRO A 75 -5.22 -6.39 -4.05
N HIS A 76 -5.75 -7.44 -3.42
CA HIS A 76 -5.09 -8.74 -3.29
C HIS A 76 -5.86 -9.89 -3.97
N LEU A 77 -6.97 -9.57 -4.64
CA LEU A 77 -7.80 -10.52 -5.37
C LEU A 77 -7.87 -10.12 -6.85
N SER A 78 -7.76 -11.08 -7.74
CA SER A 78 -7.83 -10.88 -9.20
C SER A 78 -9.11 -11.44 -9.84
N LYS A 79 -9.83 -12.33 -9.13
CA LYS A 79 -10.98 -13.09 -9.67
C LYS A 79 -12.33 -12.62 -9.15
N LEU A 80 -12.46 -11.33 -8.82
CA LEU A 80 -13.72 -10.78 -8.34
C LEU A 80 -14.66 -10.38 -9.49
N GLY A 81 -15.92 -10.81 -9.41
CA GLY A 81 -16.97 -10.37 -10.33
C GLY A 81 -17.23 -8.86 -10.25
N LYS A 82 -17.79 -8.28 -11.32
CA LYS A 82 -18.04 -6.84 -11.44
C LYS A 82 -18.97 -6.28 -10.34
N THR A 83 -19.89 -7.08 -9.83
CA THR A 83 -20.85 -6.72 -8.78
C THR A 83 -20.37 -7.06 -7.37
N SER A 84 -19.16 -7.58 -7.22
CA SER A 84 -18.61 -7.96 -5.93
C SER A 84 -18.44 -6.75 -5.01
N LEU A 85 -18.96 -6.85 -3.80
CA LEU A 85 -18.82 -5.83 -2.77
C LEU A 85 -17.35 -5.61 -2.37
N PHE A 86 -16.56 -6.69 -2.35
CA PHE A 86 -15.11 -6.63 -2.15
C PHE A 86 -14.40 -5.85 -3.25
N ARG A 87 -14.77 -6.10 -4.52
CA ARG A 87 -14.25 -5.35 -5.66
C ARG A 87 -14.59 -3.86 -5.55
N ASN A 88 -15.84 -3.56 -5.22
CA ASN A 88 -16.29 -2.17 -5.09
C ASN A 88 -15.55 -1.47 -3.94
N LYS A 89 -15.33 -2.15 -2.83
CA LYS A 89 -14.67 -1.59 -1.65
C LYS A 89 -13.16 -1.45 -1.84
N PHE A 90 -12.47 -2.54 -2.19
CA PHE A 90 -11.01 -2.62 -2.14
C PHE A 90 -10.33 -2.61 -3.52
N GLY A 91 -11.09 -2.62 -4.59
CA GLY A 91 -10.54 -2.80 -5.93
C GLY A 91 -10.33 -4.28 -6.29
N CYS A 92 -9.71 -4.50 -7.44
CA CYS A 92 -9.39 -5.83 -7.95
C CYS A 92 -8.15 -5.72 -8.83
N LEU A 93 -7.24 -6.65 -8.66
CA LEU A 93 -6.08 -6.78 -9.55
C LEU A 93 -6.52 -7.23 -10.95
N ASN A 94 -5.75 -6.88 -11.95
CA ASN A 94 -5.87 -7.49 -13.26
C ASN A 94 -5.14 -8.84 -13.24
N ALA A 95 -5.84 -9.91 -13.64
CA ALA A 95 -5.30 -11.27 -13.61
C ALA A 95 -4.07 -11.46 -14.51
N GLU A 96 -3.92 -10.66 -15.56
CA GLU A 96 -2.83 -10.74 -16.53
C GLU A 96 -1.62 -9.89 -16.14
N THR A 97 -1.81 -8.78 -15.42
CA THR A 97 -0.77 -7.77 -15.16
C THR A 97 -0.40 -7.59 -13.69
N TRP A 98 -1.02 -8.33 -12.78
CA TRP A 98 -0.88 -8.09 -11.34
C TRP A 98 0.57 -8.11 -10.84
N GLN A 99 1.46 -8.96 -11.43
CA GLN A 99 2.86 -9.01 -11.04
C GLN A 99 3.56 -7.69 -11.35
N ASP A 100 3.37 -7.20 -12.57
CA ASP A 100 3.94 -5.94 -13.03
C ASP A 100 3.34 -4.74 -12.29
N ASP A 101 2.02 -4.77 -12.04
CA ASP A 101 1.32 -3.75 -11.28
C ASP A 101 1.84 -3.63 -9.84
N LEU A 102 2.03 -4.77 -9.15
CA LEU A 102 2.56 -4.79 -7.79
C LEU A 102 4.03 -4.39 -7.74
N LYS A 103 4.85 -4.87 -8.69
CA LYS A 103 6.25 -4.48 -8.79
C LYS A 103 6.40 -2.98 -8.99
N LYS A 104 5.64 -2.37 -9.91
CA LYS A 104 5.62 -0.92 -10.13
C LYS A 104 5.15 -0.17 -8.89
N GLY A 105 4.06 -0.63 -8.28
CA GLY A 105 3.50 0.01 -7.08
C GLY A 105 4.48 0.00 -5.91
N PHE A 106 5.16 -1.13 -5.69
CA PHE A 106 6.17 -1.22 -4.64
C PHE A 106 7.37 -0.30 -4.94
N SER A 107 7.87 -0.29 -6.19
CA SER A 107 8.96 0.60 -6.61
C SER A 107 8.61 2.07 -6.42
N GLU A 108 7.38 2.48 -6.74
CA GLU A 108 6.92 3.85 -6.52
C GLU A 108 6.81 4.19 -5.02
N CYS A 109 6.25 3.27 -4.22
CA CYS A 109 6.24 3.44 -2.76
C CYS A 109 7.64 3.59 -2.19
N TRP A 110 8.62 2.81 -2.71
CA TRP A 110 10.02 2.89 -2.29
C TRP A 110 10.69 4.18 -2.77
N ARG A 111 10.38 4.66 -3.97
CA ARG A 111 10.90 5.92 -4.51
C ARG A 111 10.49 7.11 -3.67
N VAL A 112 9.21 7.21 -3.34
CA VAL A 112 8.66 8.33 -2.56
C VAL A 112 8.94 8.23 -1.07
N LEU A 113 9.38 7.07 -0.56
CA LEU A 113 9.81 6.88 0.82
C LEU A 113 11.16 7.54 1.02
N ASP A 114 11.29 8.34 2.08
CA ASP A 114 12.54 8.99 2.47
C ASP A 114 13.54 8.01 3.10
N ASP A 115 14.78 8.40 3.17
CA ASP A 115 15.82 7.65 3.88
C ASP A 115 15.42 7.47 5.34
N TYR A 116 15.67 6.29 5.89
CA TYR A 116 15.20 5.82 7.20
C TYR A 116 13.67 5.82 7.38
N GLY A 117 12.94 6.05 6.30
CA GLY A 117 11.49 5.94 6.29
C GLY A 117 11.01 4.49 6.41
N THR A 118 9.78 4.33 6.85
CA THR A 118 9.13 3.02 7.04
C THR A 118 8.07 2.79 5.97
N LEU A 119 8.10 1.62 5.33
CA LEU A 119 7.03 1.13 4.48
C LEU A 119 6.29 -0.01 5.21
N ILE A 120 4.99 0.15 5.38
CA ILE A 120 4.10 -0.91 5.86
C ILE A 120 3.37 -1.48 4.66
N PHE A 121 3.63 -2.74 4.35
CA PHE A 121 2.96 -3.48 3.28
C PHE A 121 2.02 -4.51 3.88
N LYS A 122 0.73 -4.42 3.54
CA LYS A 122 -0.29 -5.36 4.00
C LYS A 122 -0.77 -6.22 2.84
N TRP A 123 -0.77 -7.53 3.06
CA TRP A 123 -1.20 -8.50 2.06
C TRP A 123 -2.03 -9.62 2.67
N SER A 124 -3.12 -10.01 1.98
CA SER A 124 -3.88 -11.21 2.29
C SER A 124 -3.63 -12.27 1.21
N ASP A 125 -3.21 -13.46 1.62
CA ASP A 125 -2.85 -14.55 0.71
C ASP A 125 -4.00 -15.49 0.38
N SER A 126 -5.22 -14.99 0.47
CA SER A 126 -6.43 -15.76 0.17
C SER A 126 -6.51 -16.27 -1.28
N GLU A 127 -5.86 -15.60 -2.23
CA GLU A 127 -5.79 -16.00 -3.64
C GLU A 127 -4.34 -16.12 -4.12
N ILE A 128 -3.52 -15.11 -3.83
CA ILE A 128 -2.12 -15.05 -4.27
C ILE A 128 -1.22 -15.16 -3.05
N PRO A 129 -0.43 -16.25 -2.93
CA PRO A 129 0.46 -16.44 -1.79
C PRO A 129 1.47 -15.28 -1.64
N PHE A 130 1.67 -14.81 -0.41
CA PHE A 130 2.60 -13.71 -0.11
C PHE A 130 4.02 -13.97 -0.63
N LYS A 131 4.49 -15.22 -0.64
CA LYS A 131 5.81 -15.58 -1.19
C LYS A 131 5.96 -15.22 -2.66
N LYS A 132 4.89 -15.32 -3.46
CA LYS A 132 4.90 -14.90 -4.86
C LYS A 132 5.00 -13.39 -5.00
N VAL A 133 4.37 -12.66 -4.09
CA VAL A 133 4.41 -11.19 -4.09
C VAL A 133 5.77 -10.69 -3.63
N LEU A 134 6.33 -11.24 -2.55
CA LEU A 134 7.67 -10.87 -2.06
C LEU A 134 8.76 -11.16 -3.10
N ALA A 135 8.61 -12.20 -3.92
CA ALA A 135 9.55 -12.51 -4.99
C ALA A 135 9.58 -11.46 -6.14
N LEU A 136 8.63 -10.52 -6.18
CA LEU A 136 8.60 -9.43 -7.16
C LEU A 136 9.39 -8.20 -6.72
N ILE A 137 9.75 -8.11 -5.44
CA ILE A 137 10.39 -6.95 -4.82
C ILE A 137 11.80 -7.33 -4.39
N GLU A 138 12.71 -6.36 -4.47
CA GLU A 138 14.14 -6.55 -4.17
C GLU A 138 14.44 -6.38 -2.69
N GLN A 139 13.60 -5.61 -2.00
CA GLN A 139 13.79 -5.27 -0.59
C GLN A 139 13.30 -6.40 0.31
N GLU A 140 14.04 -6.69 1.35
CA GLU A 140 13.62 -7.64 2.38
C GLU A 140 12.91 -6.92 3.54
N PRO A 141 11.80 -7.48 4.07
CA PRO A 141 11.16 -6.92 5.24
C PRO A 141 12.03 -7.14 6.48
N LEU A 142 12.06 -6.15 7.38
CA LEU A 142 12.72 -6.28 8.68
C LEU A 142 11.99 -7.31 9.58
N PHE A 143 10.68 -7.28 9.55
CA PHE A 143 9.82 -8.22 10.27
C PHE A 143 8.42 -8.22 9.68
N TYR A 144 7.61 -9.19 10.09
CA TYR A 144 6.19 -9.24 9.75
C TYR A 144 5.37 -9.75 10.92
N ASN A 145 4.10 -9.36 10.95
CA ASN A 145 3.09 -9.95 11.83
C ASN A 145 2.03 -10.67 10.99
N THR A 146 1.43 -11.70 11.56
CA THR A 146 0.40 -12.52 10.91
C THR A 146 -0.91 -12.38 11.67
N THR A 147 -1.98 -12.05 10.96
CA THR A 147 -3.33 -12.06 11.49
C THR A 147 -4.13 -13.15 10.78
N ASN A 148 -4.53 -14.18 11.51
CA ASN A 148 -5.37 -15.25 10.99
C ASN A 148 -6.83 -14.83 11.06
N TYR A 149 -7.48 -14.64 9.92
CA TYR A 149 -8.87 -14.21 9.90
C TYR A 149 -9.87 -15.35 9.74
N LYS A 150 -9.43 -16.51 9.36
CA LYS A 150 -10.12 -17.84 9.33
C LYS A 150 -9.08 -18.88 8.94
N ALA A 151 -9.40 -20.15 9.03
CA ALA A 151 -8.49 -21.25 8.66
C ALA A 151 -8.00 -21.22 7.19
N THR A 152 -8.56 -20.36 6.33
CA THR A 152 -8.34 -20.34 4.88
C THR A 152 -7.66 -19.07 4.35
N SER A 153 -7.46 -18.03 5.15
CA SER A 153 -6.77 -16.82 4.68
C SER A 153 -5.91 -16.21 5.77
N VAL A 154 -4.69 -15.91 5.42
CA VAL A 154 -3.70 -15.29 6.29
C VAL A 154 -3.41 -13.88 5.80
N THR A 155 -3.60 -12.88 6.66
CA THR A 155 -3.18 -11.51 6.39
C THR A 155 -1.86 -11.25 7.09
N LYS A 156 -0.90 -10.73 6.35
CA LYS A 156 0.42 -10.35 6.86
C LYS A 156 0.64 -8.86 6.73
N TRP A 157 1.30 -8.32 7.73
CA TRP A 157 1.78 -6.95 7.75
C TRP A 157 3.31 -7.00 7.75
N PHE A 158 3.91 -6.54 6.69
CA PHE A 158 5.36 -6.48 6.53
C PHE A 158 5.84 -5.06 6.82
N CYS A 159 6.92 -4.96 7.57
CA CYS A 159 7.60 -3.70 7.85
C CYS A 159 8.93 -3.68 7.12
N PHE A 160 9.15 -2.63 6.34
CA PHE A 160 10.41 -2.35 5.66
C PHE A 160 10.94 -1.00 6.13
N MET A 161 12.26 -0.83 6.12
CA MET A 161 12.92 0.45 6.34
C MET A 161 13.87 0.73 5.19
N LYS A 162 13.85 1.94 4.67
CA LYS A 162 14.74 2.38 3.61
C LYS A 162 16.08 2.82 4.19
N ILE A 163 17.00 1.89 4.30
CA ILE A 163 18.37 2.17 4.71
C ILE A 163 19.14 2.71 3.50
N PRO A 164 19.83 3.86 3.59
CA PRO A 164 20.64 4.39 2.49
C PRO A 164 21.70 3.39 2.03
N GLU A 165 21.88 3.30 0.72
CA GLU A 165 22.83 2.35 0.10
C GLU A 165 24.26 2.49 0.66
N GLN A 166 24.69 3.72 0.91
CA GLN A 166 26.01 3.99 1.48
C GLN A 166 26.23 3.32 2.85
N GLU A 167 25.18 3.26 3.68
CA GLU A 167 25.29 2.61 5.00
C GLU A 167 25.24 1.09 4.89
N LEU A 168 24.48 0.55 3.94
CA LEU A 168 24.49 -0.87 3.64
C LEU A 168 25.88 -1.32 3.21
N LEU A 169 26.55 -0.55 2.34
CA LEU A 169 27.93 -0.83 1.90
C LEU A 169 28.94 -0.75 3.04
N ASN A 170 28.81 0.26 3.91
CA ASN A 170 29.68 0.42 5.08
C ASN A 170 29.55 -0.77 6.05
N SER A 171 28.32 -1.23 6.31
CA SER A 171 28.06 -2.37 7.21
C SER A 171 28.63 -3.70 6.70
N LEU A 172 28.75 -3.85 5.38
CA LEU A 172 29.36 -5.03 4.74
C LEU A 172 30.90 -4.94 4.69
N GLY A 173 31.47 -3.73 4.79
CA GLY A 173 32.92 -3.48 4.76
C GLY A 173 33.64 -3.68 6.10
N ASP A 174 32.94 -3.51 7.22
CA ASP A 174 33.48 -3.63 8.59
C ASP A 174 33.57 -5.10 9.10
N GLY A 175 33.23 -6.07 8.28
CA GLY A 175 33.27 -7.51 8.60
C GLY A 175 34.55 -8.24 8.15
N LYS A 176 35.70 -7.55 8.09
CA LYS A 176 37.04 -8.17 7.82
C LYS A 176 37.96 -8.04 9.00
#